data_c6257bb434a892a57ada84a34fa13d69
#
_entry.id   c6257bb434a892a57ada84a34fa13d69
#
_cell.length_a   1.000
_cell.length_b   1.000
_cell.length_c   1.000
_cell.angle_alpha   90.00
_cell.angle_beta   90.00
_cell.angle_gamma   90.00
#
_symmetry.space_group_name_H-M   'P 1'
#
loop_
_entity.id
_entity.type
_entity.pdbx_description
1 polymer ?
#
loop_
_entity_poly.entity_id
_entity_poly.type
_entity_poly.pdbx_seq_one_letter_code
_entity_poly.pdbx_strand_id
1 'polypeptide(L)'
;SGSAQQKKEYFNLNVTGIGYLSSIRRVNSGNGEFTCAVINALTGPTDNASYQRFDITVAGPENTKLINRCQKAVDEEEKVLIGFVLSGLKADVFTLQSGEHAGEARPSLKARLIKVDFIKKGQDMVYTAPNATQTPEPGSSAPKDYDPNSF
;
A
#
# COMPACT_ATOMS: atom_id res chain seq x y z
N SER A 1 -35.02 -2.16 0.57
CA SER A 1 -34.87 -2.40 0.85
C SER A 1 -33.81 -2.93 0.97
N GLY A 2 -33.79 -3.35 1.59
CA GLY A 2 -32.69 -3.76 1.85
C GLY A 2 -32.04 -4.20 0.80
N SER A 3 -32.64 -4.50 -0.03
CA SER A 3 -31.98 -4.99 -1.03
C SER A 3 -30.95 -4.18 -1.46
N ALA A 4 -31.17 -3.04 -1.50
CA ALA A 4 -30.16 -2.30 -2.03
C ALA A 4 -29.02 -2.48 -1.27
N GLN A 5 -29.12 -2.94 -0.21
CA GLN A 5 -28.09 -3.05 0.53
C GLN A 5 -27.36 -4.25 0.42
N GLN A 6 -27.51 -5.01 -0.50
CA GLN A 6 -26.79 -6.14 -0.58
C GLN A 6 -25.39 -5.85 -0.60
N LYS A 7 -24.62 -6.03 0.38
CA LYS A 7 -23.24 -5.88 0.37
C LYS A 7 -22.64 -7.10 -0.09
N LYS A 8 -21.65 -7.05 -0.90
CA LYS A 8 -20.91 -8.20 -1.28
C LYS A 8 -20.09 -8.63 -0.13
N GLU A 9 -19.98 -9.88 0.08
CA GLU A 9 -19.15 -10.39 1.12
C GLU A 9 -17.90 -10.94 0.54
N TYR A 10 -16.77 -10.74 1.18
CA TYR A 10 -15.49 -11.20 0.69
C TYR A 10 -14.76 -12.01 1.75
N PHE A 11 -13.98 -12.93 1.29
CA PHE A 11 -13.11 -13.65 2.22
C PHE A 11 -12.03 -12.68 2.64
N ASN A 12 -11.38 -12.96 3.75
CA ASN A 12 -10.43 -12.03 4.35
C ASN A 12 -8.98 -12.36 4.10
N LEU A 13 -8.65 -12.84 2.94
CA LEU A 13 -7.26 -13.12 2.64
C LEU A 13 -6.61 -11.82 2.21
N ASN A 14 -6.11 -11.10 3.17
CA ASN A 14 -5.54 -9.79 2.92
C ASN A 14 -4.14 -9.69 3.49
N VAL A 15 -3.38 -8.74 2.99
CA VAL A 15 -2.06 -8.46 3.52
C VAL A 15 -2.13 -7.07 4.13
N THR A 16 -1.76 -6.95 5.39
CA THR A 16 -1.79 -5.66 6.06
C THR A 16 -0.41 -5.32 6.56
N GLY A 17 -0.12 -4.07 6.66
CA GLY A 17 1.18 -3.65 7.16
C GLY A 17 1.40 -2.18 6.96
N ILE A 18 2.66 -1.76 7.09
CA ILE A 18 3.02 -0.39 6.83
C ILE A 18 4.20 -0.38 5.89
N GLY A 19 4.34 0.66 5.13
CA GLY A 19 5.45 0.75 4.20
C GLY A 19 5.52 2.10 3.53
N TYR A 20 6.59 2.30 2.77
CA TYR A 20 6.81 3.56 2.08
C TYR A 20 6.27 3.52 0.67
N LEU A 21 5.58 4.58 0.29
CA LEU A 21 4.94 4.68 -1.00
C LEU A 21 5.87 5.33 -2.01
N SER A 22 5.90 4.80 -3.21
CA SER A 22 6.72 5.40 -4.25
C SER A 22 6.15 5.07 -5.62
N SER A 23 6.70 5.65 -6.65
CA SER A 23 6.36 5.35 -8.04
C SER A 23 4.87 5.43 -8.34
N ILE A 24 4.25 6.51 -7.90
CA ILE A 24 2.84 6.69 -8.17
C ILE A 24 2.68 7.08 -9.62
N ARG A 25 1.83 6.39 -10.35
CA ARG A 25 1.63 6.66 -11.75
C ARG A 25 0.23 6.29 -12.19
N ARG A 26 -0.20 6.84 -13.29
CA ARG A 26 -1.50 6.51 -13.83
C ARG A 26 -1.28 5.70 -15.10
N VAL A 27 -2.02 4.65 -15.24
CA VAL A 27 -1.88 3.74 -16.34
C VAL A 27 -3.20 3.67 -17.07
N ASN A 28 -3.15 3.78 -18.39
CA ASN A 28 -4.35 3.67 -19.18
C ASN A 28 -4.44 2.29 -19.75
N SER A 29 -5.63 1.71 -19.70
CA SER A 29 -5.81 0.42 -20.29
C SER A 29 -7.10 0.50 -21.05
N GLY A 30 -7.50 -0.54 -21.69
CA GLY A 30 -8.73 -0.53 -22.43
C GLY A 30 -9.92 -0.24 -21.57
N ASN A 31 -9.82 -0.44 -20.29
CA ASN A 31 -10.92 -0.18 -19.40
C ASN A 31 -10.82 1.14 -18.69
N GLY A 32 -9.94 2.01 -19.12
CA GLY A 32 -9.82 3.32 -18.51
C GLY A 32 -8.54 3.50 -17.76
N GLU A 33 -8.48 4.59 -17.01
CA GLU A 33 -7.25 4.91 -16.30
C GLU A 33 -7.31 4.44 -14.88
N PHE A 34 -6.21 3.93 -14.37
CA PHE A 34 -6.15 3.57 -12.97
C PHE A 34 -4.80 3.97 -12.41
N THR A 35 -4.72 4.07 -11.10
CA THR A 35 -3.50 4.50 -10.41
C THR A 35 -2.75 3.29 -9.90
N CYS A 36 -1.46 3.30 -10.12
CA CYS A 36 -0.59 2.25 -9.62
C CYS A 36 0.50 2.87 -8.78
N ALA A 37 1.10 2.10 -7.92
CA ALA A 37 2.19 2.58 -7.10
C ALA A 37 3.01 1.41 -6.61
N VAL A 38 4.09 1.72 -5.93
CA VAL A 38 4.92 0.70 -5.30
C VAL A 38 4.86 0.96 -3.81
N ILE A 39 4.70 -0.09 -3.02
CA ILE A 39 4.80 0.00 -1.59
C ILE A 39 5.98 -0.84 -1.19
N ASN A 40 6.93 -0.24 -0.47
CA ASN A 40 8.04 -1.00 0.08
C ASN A 40 7.67 -1.22 1.53
N ALA A 41 7.12 -2.38 1.80
CA ALA A 41 6.57 -2.69 3.11
C ALA A 41 7.68 -3.06 4.08
N LEU A 42 7.52 -2.61 5.31
CA LEU A 42 8.50 -2.93 6.32
C LEU A 42 8.23 -4.30 6.90
N THR A 43 9.24 -5.09 7.05
CA THR A 43 9.09 -6.42 7.57
C THR A 43 10.28 -6.78 8.43
N GLY A 44 10.11 -7.70 9.35
CA GLY A 44 11.18 -8.16 10.22
C GLY A 44 11.25 -7.40 11.52
N PRO A 45 12.35 -7.50 12.22
CA PRO A 45 12.48 -6.82 13.51
C PRO A 45 12.48 -5.31 13.33
N THR A 46 11.88 -4.60 14.25
CA THR A 46 11.78 -3.16 14.10
C THR A 46 13.14 -2.48 14.16
N ASP A 47 14.12 -3.09 14.80
CA ASP A 47 15.42 -2.49 14.88
C ASP A 47 16.33 -2.97 13.73
N ASN A 48 15.82 -3.78 12.84
CA ASN A 48 16.62 -4.25 11.74
C ASN A 48 15.65 -4.64 10.63
N ALA A 49 14.92 -3.68 10.14
CA ALA A 49 13.85 -3.97 9.20
C ALA A 49 14.37 -4.26 7.80
N SER A 50 13.64 -5.08 7.11
CA SER A 50 13.87 -5.33 5.70
C SER A 50 12.68 -4.78 4.96
N TYR A 51 12.72 -4.81 3.65
CA TYR A 51 11.62 -4.31 2.86
C TYR A 51 11.13 -5.36 1.90
N GLN A 52 9.83 -5.39 1.71
CA GLN A 52 9.21 -6.25 0.74
C GLN A 52 8.46 -5.36 -0.24
N ARG A 53 8.79 -5.43 -1.51
CA ARG A 53 8.17 -4.58 -2.51
C ARG A 53 6.88 -5.18 -3.02
N PHE A 54 5.84 -4.38 -3.12
CA PHE A 54 4.60 -4.76 -3.74
C PHE A 54 4.26 -3.75 -4.83
N ASP A 55 3.88 -4.26 -6.00
CA ASP A 55 3.40 -3.41 -7.06
C ASP A 55 1.89 -3.41 -6.91
N ILE A 56 1.30 -2.28 -6.67
CA ILE A 56 -0.13 -2.26 -6.37
C ILE A 56 -0.92 -1.44 -7.36
N THR A 57 -2.17 -1.81 -7.50
CA THR A 57 -3.15 -1.04 -8.24
C THR A 57 -4.11 -0.52 -7.17
N VAL A 58 -4.46 0.74 -7.23
CA VAL A 58 -5.30 1.34 -6.21
C VAL A 58 -6.76 1.10 -6.56
N ALA A 59 -7.50 0.57 -5.61
CA ALA A 59 -8.91 0.24 -5.81
C ALA A 59 -9.82 1.29 -5.20
N GLY A 60 -10.78 1.72 -5.95
CA GLY A 60 -11.82 2.61 -5.43
C GLY A 60 -11.45 4.07 -5.51
N PRO A 61 -12.45 4.94 -5.62
CA PRO A 61 -12.18 6.35 -5.79
C PRO A 61 -11.59 7.02 -4.56
N GLU A 62 -11.97 6.59 -3.39
CA GLU A 62 -11.45 7.19 -2.20
C GLU A 62 -9.97 6.92 -2.04
N ASN A 63 -9.56 5.68 -2.22
CA ASN A 63 -8.16 5.35 -2.10
C ASN A 63 -7.36 6.02 -3.20
N THR A 64 -7.94 6.12 -4.39
CA THR A 64 -7.25 6.76 -5.50
C THR A 64 -6.98 8.22 -5.17
N LYS A 65 -7.96 8.88 -4.56
CA LYS A 65 -7.77 10.25 -4.22
C LYS A 65 -6.67 10.41 -3.18
N LEU A 66 -6.66 9.52 -2.19
CA LEU A 66 -5.66 9.60 -1.15
C LEU A 66 -4.25 9.41 -1.71
N ILE A 67 -4.10 8.42 -2.57
CA ILE A 67 -2.78 8.15 -3.13
C ILE A 67 -2.35 9.28 -4.05
N ASN A 68 -3.25 9.83 -4.85
CA ASN A 68 -2.88 10.91 -5.72
C ASN A 68 -2.46 12.16 -4.97
N ARG A 69 -2.96 12.36 -3.76
CA ARG A 69 -2.54 13.49 -2.97
C ARG A 69 -1.10 13.36 -2.53
N CYS A 70 -0.55 12.17 -2.57
CA CYS A 70 0.83 11.95 -2.17
C CYS A 70 1.80 12.17 -3.32
N GLN A 71 1.30 12.46 -4.52
CA GLN A 71 2.16 12.54 -5.70
C GLN A 71 3.31 13.53 -5.54
N LYS A 72 3.01 14.73 -5.07
CA LYS A 72 4.06 15.71 -4.95
C LYS A 72 5.12 15.30 -3.96
N ALA A 73 4.72 14.77 -2.82
CA ALA A 73 5.68 14.36 -1.81
C ALA A 73 6.55 13.24 -2.34
N VAL A 74 5.96 12.29 -3.03
CA VAL A 74 6.71 11.18 -3.56
C VAL A 74 7.67 11.67 -4.64
N ASP A 75 7.21 12.59 -5.49
CA ASP A 75 8.07 13.10 -6.55
C ASP A 75 9.24 13.90 -5.97
N GLU A 76 9.07 14.49 -4.81
CA GLU A 76 10.15 15.22 -4.17
C GLU A 76 10.97 14.35 -3.25
N GLU A 77 10.73 13.05 -3.35
CA GLU A 77 11.46 12.10 -2.55
C GLU A 77 11.30 12.24 -1.06
N GLU A 78 10.18 12.77 -0.65
CA GLU A 78 9.88 12.86 0.75
C GLU A 78 9.40 11.50 1.17
N LYS A 79 9.65 11.08 2.39
CA LYS A 79 9.21 9.79 2.82
C LYS A 79 7.73 9.81 3.16
N VAL A 80 6.97 8.96 2.48
CA VAL A 80 5.54 8.87 2.72
C VAL A 80 5.25 7.46 3.23
N LEU A 81 4.91 7.36 4.49
CA LEU A 81 4.64 6.09 5.12
C LEU A 81 3.14 5.88 5.15
N ILE A 82 2.67 4.72 4.74
CA ILE A 82 1.24 4.46 4.80
C ILE A 82 0.98 3.14 5.48
N GLY A 83 -0.18 3.07 6.13
CA GLY A 83 -0.68 1.80 6.62
C GLY A 83 -1.65 1.31 5.57
N PHE A 84 -1.60 0.05 5.24
CA PHE A 84 -2.36 -0.45 4.10
C PHE A 84 -3.00 -1.79 4.30
N VAL A 85 -4.01 -2.04 3.51
CA VAL A 85 -4.60 -3.36 3.41
C VAL A 85 -4.61 -3.70 1.92
N LEU A 86 -4.01 -4.81 1.57
CA LEU A 86 -3.96 -5.26 0.18
C LEU A 86 -4.76 -6.53 0.02
N SER A 87 -5.32 -6.73 -1.14
CA SER A 87 -6.01 -7.98 -1.44
C SER A 87 -5.57 -8.43 -2.82
N GLY A 88 -5.95 -9.62 -3.19
CA GLY A 88 -5.66 -10.12 -4.53
C GLY A 88 -4.19 -10.29 -4.79
N LEU A 89 -3.45 -10.68 -3.77
CA LEU A 89 -2.01 -10.85 -3.94
C LEU A 89 -1.72 -11.96 -4.92
N LYS A 90 -0.84 -11.70 -5.84
CA LYS A 90 -0.41 -12.74 -6.76
C LYS A 90 1.02 -12.50 -7.17
N ALA A 91 1.67 -13.52 -7.60
CA ALA A 91 3.04 -13.42 -8.04
C ALA A 91 3.06 -13.46 -9.55
N ASP A 92 3.91 -12.65 -10.14
CA ASP A 92 4.07 -12.59 -11.56
C ASP A 92 5.56 -12.73 -11.82
N VAL A 93 5.92 -13.11 -13.01
CA VAL A 93 7.33 -13.18 -13.38
C VAL A 93 7.49 -12.33 -14.60
N PHE A 94 8.52 -11.49 -14.61
CA PHE A 94 8.80 -10.70 -15.78
C PHE A 94 10.27 -10.83 -16.13
N THR A 95 10.63 -10.52 -17.36
CA THR A 95 11.99 -10.64 -17.82
C THR A 95 12.57 -9.26 -17.96
N LEU A 96 13.76 -9.07 -17.42
CA LEU A 96 14.41 -7.78 -17.51
C LEU A 96 14.80 -7.53 -18.96
N GLN A 97 14.49 -6.33 -19.44
CA GLN A 97 14.72 -6.03 -20.84
C GLN A 97 16.01 -5.30 -21.08
N SER A 98 16.61 -4.77 -20.07
CA SER A 98 17.85 -4.03 -20.26
C SER A 98 18.72 -4.11 -19.04
N GLY A 99 19.90 -3.57 -19.11
CA GLY A 99 20.81 -3.59 -17.99
C GLY A 99 21.66 -4.82 -17.96
N GLU A 100 22.47 -4.88 -16.94
CA GLU A 100 23.39 -5.94 -16.79
C GLU A 100 22.71 -7.26 -16.65
N HIS A 101 21.52 -7.34 -16.14
CA HIS A 101 20.85 -8.61 -15.96
C HIS A 101 19.73 -8.83 -16.98
N ALA A 102 19.84 -8.19 -18.15
CA ALA A 102 18.82 -8.36 -19.16
C ALA A 102 18.65 -9.83 -19.48
N GLY A 103 17.45 -10.25 -19.66
CA GLY A 103 17.17 -11.64 -19.94
C GLY A 103 16.82 -12.48 -18.72
N GLU A 104 17.10 -11.99 -17.54
CA GLU A 104 16.83 -12.74 -16.36
C GLU A 104 15.38 -12.58 -15.94
N ALA A 105 14.80 -13.62 -15.43
CA ALA A 105 13.43 -13.57 -14.93
C ALA A 105 13.45 -13.08 -13.50
N ARG A 106 12.51 -12.24 -13.17
CA ARG A 106 12.40 -11.70 -11.82
C ARG A 106 10.96 -11.79 -11.36
N PRO A 107 10.75 -12.08 -10.10
CA PRO A 107 9.40 -12.16 -9.58
C PRO A 107 8.87 -10.78 -9.22
N SER A 108 7.58 -10.63 -9.23
CA SER A 108 6.94 -9.40 -8.82
C SER A 108 5.70 -9.76 -8.06
N LEU A 109 5.50 -9.16 -6.90
CA LEU A 109 4.29 -9.39 -6.14
C LEU A 109 3.33 -8.27 -6.45
N LYS A 110 2.14 -8.61 -6.89
CA LYS A 110 1.14 -7.65 -7.27
C LYS A 110 -0.09 -7.78 -6.39
N ALA A 111 -0.73 -6.70 -6.12
CA ALA A 111 -1.92 -6.72 -5.27
C ALA A 111 -2.74 -5.47 -5.51
N ARG A 112 -3.91 -5.42 -4.92
CA ARG A 112 -4.78 -4.26 -5.01
C ARG A 112 -4.83 -3.58 -3.65
N LEU A 113 -4.67 -2.29 -3.63
CA LEU A 113 -4.75 -1.52 -2.39
C LEU A 113 -6.23 -1.25 -2.15
N ILE A 114 -6.80 -1.85 -1.12
CA ILE A 114 -8.21 -1.71 -0.85
C ILE A 114 -8.50 -0.80 0.32
N LYS A 115 -7.50 -0.47 1.12
CA LYS A 115 -7.73 0.44 2.23
C LYS A 115 -6.43 1.10 2.64
N VAL A 116 -6.51 2.38 2.97
CA VAL A 116 -5.37 3.10 3.51
C VAL A 116 -5.74 3.46 4.93
N ASP A 117 -4.98 2.98 5.90
CA ASP A 117 -5.30 3.24 7.29
C ASP A 117 -4.76 4.58 7.75
N PHE A 118 -3.62 4.99 7.28
CA PHE A 118 -3.08 6.30 7.61
C PHE A 118 -2.03 6.70 6.59
N ILE A 119 -1.71 7.99 6.55
CA ILE A 119 -0.64 8.50 5.71
C ILE A 119 0.17 9.48 6.54
N LYS A 120 1.49 9.29 6.53
CA LYS A 120 2.38 10.15 7.26
C LYS A 120 3.42 10.67 6.30
N LYS A 121 3.59 11.98 6.20
CA LYS A 121 4.59 12.56 5.34
C LYS A 121 5.67 13.11 6.23
N GLY A 122 6.84 12.54 6.17
CA GLY A 122 7.90 12.91 7.10
C GLY A 122 7.41 12.63 8.51
N GLN A 123 7.33 13.64 9.32
CA GLN A 123 6.89 13.46 10.69
C GLN A 123 5.42 13.81 10.88
N ASP A 124 4.74 14.24 9.86
CA ASP A 124 3.38 14.68 9.99
C ASP A 124 2.33 13.66 9.59
N MET A 125 1.41 13.38 10.50
CA MET A 125 0.31 12.48 10.20
C MET A 125 -0.72 13.29 9.44
N VAL A 126 -0.89 13.02 8.15
CA VAL A 126 -1.79 13.80 7.33
C VAL A 126 -3.12 13.14 7.04
N TYR A 127 -3.26 11.87 7.38
CA TYR A 127 -4.53 11.19 7.18
C TYR A 127 -4.65 10.01 8.12
N THR A 128 -5.79 9.80 8.68
CA THR A 128 -6.10 8.63 9.48
C THR A 128 -7.51 8.20 9.10
N ALA A 129 -7.67 6.93 8.82
CA ALA A 129 -8.97 6.45 8.39
C ALA A 129 -9.98 6.58 9.51
N PRO A 130 -11.20 6.89 9.17
CA PRO A 130 -12.21 7.07 10.20
C PRO A 130 -12.45 5.83 11.04
N ASN A 131 -12.29 4.69 10.47
CA ASN A 131 -12.50 3.49 11.23
C ASN A 131 -11.27 2.76 11.59
N ALA A 132 -10.19 3.44 11.75
CA ALA A 132 -8.96 2.80 12.10
C ALA A 132 -8.96 2.54 13.54
N THR A 133 -9.92 1.90 14.02
CA THR A 133 -9.97 1.77 15.39
C THR A 133 -9.04 0.87 15.95
N GLN A 134 -8.72 -0.08 15.34
CA GLN A 134 -7.90 -1.01 15.93
C GLN A 134 -6.59 -0.44 16.02
N THR A 135 -6.36 0.67 15.52
CA THR A 135 -5.10 1.16 15.56
C THR A 135 -4.88 1.83 16.80
N PRO A 136 -3.91 1.55 17.46
CA PRO A 136 -3.66 2.19 18.68
C PRO A 136 -3.36 3.58 18.36
N GLU A 137 -3.44 4.42 19.22
CA GLU A 137 -3.13 5.68 19.03
C GLU A 137 -1.85 5.80 18.54
N PRO A 138 -1.62 6.33 17.57
CA PRO A 138 -0.36 6.40 17.02
C PRO A 138 0.58 6.98 17.94
N GLY A 139 0.28 7.72 18.64
CA GLY A 139 1.27 8.18 19.40
C GLY A 139 1.44 7.40 20.50
N SER A 140 0.53 6.70 20.73
CA SER A 140 0.66 6.06 21.84
C SER A 140 1.39 4.99 21.67
N SER A 141 1.64 4.83 21.67
CA SER A 141 2.25 3.87 21.59
C SER A 141 2.47 3.30 20.78
N ALA A 142 2.06 3.54 20.51
CA ALA A 142 2.18 3.00 19.86
C ALA A 142 2.89 2.94 19.32
N PRO A 143 2.98 3.03 18.96
CA PRO A 143 3.49 2.58 18.21
C PRO A 143 4.11 1.71 18.69
N LYS A 144 4.12 1.64 19.35
CA LYS A 144 4.66 0.86 19.78
C LYS A 144 4.01 -0.07 19.70
N ASP A 145 3.24 0.02 19.46
CA ASP A 145 2.72 -0.88 19.36
C ASP A 145 2.56 -1.41 18.41
N TYR A 146 2.71 -1.10 17.83
CA TYR A 146 2.86 -1.76 17.17
C TYR A 146 3.65 -2.38 17.44
N ASP A 147 3.49 -2.77 17.65
CA ASP A 147 4.13 -3.48 18.15
C ASP A 147 4.49 -4.46 17.32
N PRO A 148 5.56 -4.79 17.29
CA PRO A 148 6.08 -5.73 16.49
C PRO A 148 5.36 -6.95 16.60
N ASN A 149 4.90 -7.25 17.67
CA ASN A 149 4.30 -8.39 17.80
C ASN A 149 3.08 -8.43 17.17
N SER A 150 2.53 -7.40 16.82
CA SER A 150 1.35 -7.45 16.22
C SER A 150 1.48 -7.71 14.82
N PHE A 151 2.58 -7.85 14.32
CA PHE A 151 2.73 -8.12 12.94
C PHE A 151 2.99 -9.55 12.65
#